data_5a733dc12f834a8b1d45527cc3381abc
#
_entry.id   5a733dc12f834a8b1d45527cc3381abc
#
_cell.length_a   1.000
_cell.length_b   1.000
_cell.length_c   1.000
_cell.angle_alpha   90.00
_cell.angle_beta   90.00
_cell.angle_gamma   90.00
#
_symmetry.space_group_name_H-M   'P 1'
#
loop_
_entity.id
_entity.type
_entity.pdbx_description
1 polymer ?
#
loop_
_entity_poly.entity_id
_entity_poly.type
_entity_poly.pdbx_seq_one_letter_code
_entity_poly.pdbx_strand_id
1 'polypeptide(L)'
;MKKIKQRYCPKDMDGKDGFSAKVSHCLSAFYQPNALPFYLSSLLLFLLVSCAKMGQPDGGWYDETPPKVLGASPTERATDVNSKKVNIYFSEFIKLENASEKVVVSPPQIEAPEIKATGKRITVTLQDKLQPNTTYTIDFSDAITDNNEGNPLGNYTYSFSTGDHIDTLEVAGYVLEAENLEPVKGILVGLYSNQNDTAFQKQPMLRVSRTDSRGHFSIRG
;
A
#
# COMPACT_ATOMS: atom_id res chain seq x y z
N MET A 1 65.85 27.42 -21.87
CA MET A 1 65.61 27.18 -23.31
C MET A 1 66.28 25.88 -23.71
N LYS A 2 65.56 24.77 -23.81
CA LYS A 2 66.06 23.52 -24.39
C LYS A 2 65.10 23.12 -25.51
N LYS A 3 65.65 23.11 -26.73
CA LYS A 3 64.91 22.83 -27.99
C LYS A 3 64.39 21.37 -28.03
N ILE A 4 63.13 21.21 -28.29
CA ILE A 4 62.50 19.92 -28.59
C ILE A 4 62.81 19.61 -30.06
N LYS A 5 63.58 18.54 -30.30
CA LYS A 5 63.82 17.99 -31.63
C LYS A 5 62.65 17.05 -31.97
N GLN A 6 61.82 17.50 -32.88
CA GLN A 6 60.90 16.64 -33.59
C GLN A 6 61.70 15.66 -34.46
N ARG A 7 61.53 14.39 -34.27
CA ARG A 7 61.97 13.35 -35.22
C ARG A 7 60.78 12.92 -36.06
N TYR A 8 60.92 13.19 -37.32
CA TYR A 8 60.08 12.73 -38.42
C TYR A 8 60.16 11.21 -38.60
N CYS A 9 59.03 10.57 -38.79
CA CYS A 9 58.95 9.17 -39.21
C CYS A 9 58.77 9.11 -40.74
N PRO A 10 59.61 8.48 -41.49
CA PRO A 10 59.41 8.38 -42.94
C PRO A 10 58.32 7.30 -43.23
N LYS A 11 57.45 7.68 -44.12
CA LYS A 11 56.51 6.79 -44.82
C LYS A 11 57.28 6.10 -45.93
N ASP A 12 57.40 4.79 -45.93
CA ASP A 12 57.58 4.04 -47.11
C ASP A 12 56.83 2.72 -47.06
N MET A 13 56.18 2.46 -48.17
CA MET A 13 55.29 1.37 -48.49
C MET A 13 56.10 0.13 -48.89
N ASP A 14 55.41 -0.95 -48.85
CA ASP A 14 55.54 -2.22 -49.54
C ASP A 14 56.15 -3.41 -48.80
N GLY A 15 55.38 -4.46 -48.77
CA GLY A 15 55.87 -5.85 -48.72
C GLY A 15 55.54 -6.60 -47.46
N LYS A 16 54.63 -7.49 -47.62
CA LYS A 16 54.20 -8.63 -46.81
C LYS A 16 55.28 -9.18 -45.86
N ASP A 17 54.81 -9.61 -44.70
CA ASP A 17 55.52 -10.41 -43.69
C ASP A 17 56.22 -9.63 -42.56
N GLY A 18 55.59 -9.59 -41.38
CA GLY A 18 56.26 -9.21 -40.16
C GLY A 18 55.54 -8.32 -39.16
N PHE A 19 54.21 -8.49 -38.98
CA PHE A 19 53.43 -7.71 -38.01
C PHE A 19 53.73 -8.02 -36.53
N SER A 20 54.43 -9.12 -36.25
CA SER A 20 54.70 -9.54 -34.86
C SER A 20 55.93 -8.96 -34.21
N ALA A 21 56.93 -8.51 -34.97
CA ALA A 21 58.24 -8.09 -34.39
C ALA A 21 58.34 -6.57 -34.12
N LYS A 22 57.42 -5.74 -34.67
CA LYS A 22 57.51 -4.27 -34.48
C LYS A 22 56.68 -3.71 -33.34
N VAL A 23 55.74 -4.49 -32.79
CA VAL A 23 54.93 -4.09 -31.64
C VAL A 23 55.73 -4.17 -30.33
N SER A 24 56.68 -5.12 -30.22
CA SER A 24 57.50 -5.27 -29.00
C SER A 24 58.51 -4.12 -28.80
N HIS A 25 58.99 -3.48 -29.86
CA HIS A 25 59.96 -2.42 -29.75
C HIS A 25 59.35 -1.01 -29.44
N CYS A 26 58.08 -0.79 -29.72
CA CYS A 26 57.42 0.44 -29.33
C CYS A 26 56.95 0.46 -27.86
N LEU A 27 56.70 -0.70 -27.27
CA LEU A 27 56.31 -0.80 -25.85
C LEU A 27 57.49 -0.74 -24.87
N SER A 28 58.72 -1.02 -25.34
CA SER A 28 59.92 -0.98 -24.49
C SER A 28 60.45 0.44 -24.26
N ALA A 29 59.99 1.45 -25.00
CA ALA A 29 60.45 2.81 -24.88
C ALA A 29 59.80 3.60 -23.70
N PHE A 30 58.77 3.03 -23.06
CA PHE A 30 58.06 3.68 -21.94
C PHE A 30 58.35 3.04 -20.57
N TYR A 31 59.18 2.01 -20.52
CA TYR A 31 59.54 1.38 -19.25
C TYR A 31 60.78 2.07 -18.65
N GLN A 32 60.57 3.19 -17.98
CA GLN A 32 61.52 3.78 -17.05
C GLN A 32 61.29 3.16 -15.67
N PRO A 33 62.16 2.35 -15.11
CA PRO A 33 61.94 1.59 -13.87
C PRO A 33 61.71 2.54 -12.65
N ASN A 34 62.02 3.81 -12.75
CA ASN A 34 61.84 4.82 -11.70
C ASN A 34 60.50 5.57 -11.83
N ALA A 35 59.68 5.32 -12.87
CA ALA A 35 58.40 5.98 -13.05
C ALA A 35 57.20 5.19 -12.50
N LEU A 36 57.42 3.93 -12.15
CA LEU A 36 56.39 3.05 -11.62
C LEU A 36 55.65 3.61 -10.39
N PRO A 37 56.35 4.19 -9.38
CA PRO A 37 55.68 4.77 -8.23
C PRO A 37 54.84 5.99 -8.57
N PHE A 38 55.24 6.78 -9.59
CA PHE A 38 54.44 7.94 -10.04
C PHE A 38 53.15 7.52 -10.74
N TYR A 39 53.16 6.46 -11.54
CA TYR A 39 51.93 5.93 -12.18
C TYR A 39 51.03 5.27 -11.16
N LEU A 40 51.57 4.56 -10.17
CA LEU A 40 50.81 3.97 -9.09
C LEU A 40 50.16 5.03 -8.20
N SER A 41 50.89 6.09 -7.88
CA SER A 41 50.40 7.24 -7.12
C SER A 41 49.29 7.99 -7.88
N SER A 42 49.47 8.20 -9.18
CA SER A 42 48.47 8.86 -10.02
C SER A 42 47.19 8.00 -10.14
N LEU A 43 47.31 6.67 -10.29
CA LEU A 43 46.18 5.75 -10.33
C LEU A 43 45.44 5.74 -8.99
N LEU A 44 46.18 5.74 -7.87
CA LEU A 44 45.59 5.80 -6.54
C LEU A 44 44.86 7.12 -6.30
N LEU A 45 45.38 8.23 -6.82
CA LEU A 45 44.73 9.54 -6.72
C LEU A 45 43.43 9.60 -7.52
N PHE A 46 43.35 8.93 -8.69
CA PHE A 46 42.13 8.83 -9.46
C PHE A 46 41.08 7.97 -8.78
N LEU A 47 41.46 6.95 -8.01
CA LEU A 47 40.54 6.13 -7.24
C LEU A 47 39.91 6.86 -6.05
N LEU A 48 40.61 7.89 -5.51
CA LEU A 48 40.10 8.68 -4.38
C LEU A 48 39.12 9.80 -4.79
N VAL A 49 39.03 10.14 -6.05
CA VAL A 49 38.13 11.19 -6.56
C VAL A 49 36.75 10.63 -6.96
N SER A 50 36.54 9.32 -6.88
CA SER A 50 35.21 8.70 -7.10
C SER A 50 34.32 8.91 -5.86
N CYS A 51 34.01 10.17 -5.53
CA CYS A 51 32.84 10.48 -4.72
C CYS A 51 31.59 10.19 -5.54
N ALA A 52 31.10 8.99 -5.43
CA ALA A 52 29.72 8.71 -5.82
C ALA A 52 28.83 9.59 -4.92
N LYS A 53 28.36 10.73 -5.43
CA LYS A 53 27.22 11.42 -4.87
C LYS A 53 26.07 10.42 -4.95
N MET A 54 25.73 9.79 -3.84
CA MET A 54 24.44 9.16 -3.69
C MET A 54 23.43 10.30 -3.80
N GLY A 55 22.85 10.48 -4.99
CA GLY A 55 21.69 11.33 -5.14
C GLY A 55 20.62 10.71 -4.24
N GLN A 56 20.33 11.36 -3.13
CA GLN A 56 19.05 11.12 -2.48
C GLN A 56 18.01 11.47 -3.54
N PRO A 57 17.09 10.54 -3.89
CA PRO A 57 15.96 10.93 -4.71
C PRO A 57 15.27 12.06 -3.96
N ASP A 58 15.27 13.26 -4.53
CA ASP A 58 14.40 14.33 -4.07
C ASP A 58 13.00 13.75 -4.19
N GLY A 59 12.39 13.41 -3.04
CA GLY A 59 11.03 12.90 -2.99
C GLY A 59 10.14 13.87 -3.78
N GLY A 60 9.26 13.33 -4.61
CA GLY A 60 8.25 14.12 -5.30
C GLY A 60 7.43 14.93 -4.30
N TRP A 61 6.51 15.75 -4.82
CA TRP A 61 5.53 16.45 -3.99
C TRP A 61 4.80 15.43 -3.14
N TYR A 62 4.62 15.76 -1.86
CA TYR A 62 3.84 14.95 -0.92
C TYR A 62 2.41 14.85 -1.45
N ASP A 63 1.91 13.62 -1.64
CA ASP A 63 0.54 13.39 -2.10
C ASP A 63 -0.40 13.43 -0.89
N GLU A 64 -1.31 14.39 -0.88
CA GLU A 64 -2.37 14.54 0.13
C GLU A 64 -3.71 13.97 -0.35
N THR A 65 -3.74 13.35 -1.51
CA THR A 65 -4.97 12.82 -2.12
C THR A 65 -5.36 11.49 -1.48
N PRO A 66 -6.56 11.36 -0.90
CA PRO A 66 -7.03 10.08 -0.38
C PRO A 66 -7.23 9.04 -1.48
N PRO A 67 -7.07 7.74 -1.18
CA PRO A 67 -7.41 6.67 -2.08
C PRO A 67 -8.89 6.73 -2.48
N LYS A 68 -9.22 6.31 -3.71
CA LYS A 68 -10.59 6.27 -4.22
C LYS A 68 -11.01 4.84 -4.49
N VAL A 69 -12.26 4.50 -4.17
CA VAL A 69 -12.87 3.22 -4.55
C VAL A 69 -13.20 3.26 -6.04
N LEU A 70 -12.67 2.30 -6.79
CA LEU A 70 -12.92 2.15 -8.23
C LEU A 70 -14.09 1.21 -8.51
N GLY A 71 -14.37 0.28 -7.60
CA GLY A 71 -15.44 -0.69 -7.72
C GLY A 71 -15.27 -1.86 -6.78
N ALA A 72 -16.22 -2.78 -6.82
CA ALA A 72 -16.20 -3.99 -6.01
C ALA A 72 -16.75 -5.20 -6.79
N SER A 73 -16.42 -6.40 -6.32
CA SER A 73 -16.97 -7.67 -6.82
C SER A 73 -17.36 -8.56 -5.63
N PRO A 74 -18.66 -8.82 -5.42
CA PRO A 74 -19.83 -8.30 -6.15
C PRO A 74 -19.86 -6.77 -6.18
N THR A 75 -20.64 -6.18 -7.12
CA THR A 75 -20.80 -4.71 -7.15
C THR A 75 -21.44 -4.21 -5.85
N GLU A 76 -21.14 -2.99 -5.47
CA GLU A 76 -21.80 -2.37 -4.31
C GLU A 76 -23.32 -2.36 -4.50
N ARG A 77 -24.06 -2.69 -3.44
CA ARG A 77 -25.53 -2.85 -3.43
C ARG A 77 -26.05 -3.93 -4.39
N ALA A 78 -25.23 -4.94 -4.72
CA ALA A 78 -25.70 -6.10 -5.48
C ALA A 78 -26.73 -6.91 -4.68
N THR A 79 -27.68 -7.49 -5.41
CA THR A 79 -28.71 -8.43 -4.89
C THR A 79 -28.41 -9.85 -5.34
N ASP A 80 -29.09 -10.84 -4.75
CA ASP A 80 -28.96 -12.27 -5.05
C ASP A 80 -27.52 -12.80 -4.95
N VAL A 81 -26.72 -12.21 -4.05
CA VAL A 81 -25.33 -12.57 -3.87
C VAL A 81 -25.19 -13.84 -3.05
N ASN A 82 -24.56 -14.86 -3.63
CA ASN A 82 -24.25 -16.12 -2.96
C ASN A 82 -22.76 -16.27 -2.57
N SER A 83 -21.93 -15.28 -2.89
CA SER A 83 -20.50 -15.31 -2.62
C SER A 83 -20.21 -14.82 -1.20
N LYS A 84 -19.45 -15.62 -0.45
CA LYS A 84 -18.88 -15.21 0.84
C LYS A 84 -17.67 -14.27 0.70
N LYS A 85 -17.19 -14.08 -0.53
CA LYS A 85 -15.99 -13.31 -0.80
C LYS A 85 -16.34 -12.02 -1.50
N VAL A 86 -15.87 -10.90 -0.93
CA VAL A 86 -16.00 -9.55 -1.46
C VAL A 86 -14.60 -9.02 -1.77
N ASN A 87 -14.43 -8.45 -2.95
CA ASN A 87 -13.19 -7.74 -3.34
C ASN A 87 -13.53 -6.27 -3.62
N ILE A 88 -12.79 -5.35 -3.04
CA ILE A 88 -12.95 -3.91 -3.26
C ILE A 88 -11.66 -3.40 -3.88
N TYR A 89 -11.74 -2.62 -4.95
CA TYR A 89 -10.62 -2.14 -5.74
C TYR A 89 -10.43 -0.64 -5.57
N PHE A 90 -9.18 -0.20 -5.47
CA PHE A 90 -8.79 1.17 -5.19
C PHE A 90 -7.89 1.77 -6.28
N SER A 91 -7.82 3.09 -6.34
CA SER A 91 -6.97 3.83 -7.26
C SER A 91 -5.48 3.60 -7.02
N GLU A 92 -5.10 3.31 -5.78
CA GLU A 92 -3.71 3.19 -5.33
C GLU A 92 -3.49 2.03 -4.34
N PHE A 93 -2.24 1.83 -3.94
CA PHE A 93 -1.88 0.84 -2.95
C PHE A 93 -2.43 1.26 -1.58
N ILE A 94 -3.12 0.33 -0.92
CA ILE A 94 -3.78 0.60 0.36
C ILE A 94 -3.28 -0.33 1.45
N LYS A 95 -3.40 0.12 2.69
CA LYS A 95 -3.23 -0.67 3.90
C LYS A 95 -4.48 -0.58 4.78
N LEU A 96 -4.63 -1.53 5.68
CA LEU A 96 -5.68 -1.54 6.69
C LEU A 96 -5.05 -1.32 8.06
N GLU A 97 -5.54 -0.33 8.78
CA GLU A 97 -5.11 -0.02 10.14
C GLU A 97 -6.11 -0.58 11.15
N ASN A 98 -5.62 -1.46 12.03
CA ASN A 98 -6.41 -2.09 13.10
C ASN A 98 -7.73 -2.69 12.58
N ALA A 99 -7.68 -3.46 11.48
CA ALA A 99 -8.86 -4.00 10.81
C ALA A 99 -9.75 -4.84 11.76
N SER A 100 -9.16 -5.59 12.69
CA SER A 100 -9.90 -6.38 13.67
C SER A 100 -10.73 -5.55 14.66
N GLU A 101 -10.34 -4.31 14.89
CA GLU A 101 -11.02 -3.42 15.83
C GLU A 101 -11.98 -2.47 15.12
N LYS A 102 -11.59 -1.99 13.93
CA LYS A 102 -12.32 -0.94 13.21
C LYS A 102 -13.38 -1.49 12.25
N VAL A 103 -13.10 -2.64 11.61
CA VAL A 103 -14.04 -3.20 10.61
C VAL A 103 -15.13 -3.99 11.29
N VAL A 104 -16.37 -3.65 10.95
CA VAL A 104 -17.57 -4.29 11.51
C VAL A 104 -18.40 -4.89 10.38
N VAL A 105 -18.79 -6.15 10.53
CA VAL A 105 -19.70 -6.84 9.62
C VAL A 105 -21.07 -6.98 10.29
N SER A 106 -22.13 -6.54 9.61
CA SER A 106 -23.53 -6.65 10.06
C SER A 106 -24.35 -7.41 9.02
N PRO A 107 -25.09 -8.47 9.43
CA PRO A 107 -25.20 -9.10 10.75
C PRO A 107 -23.85 -9.59 11.29
N PRO A 108 -23.68 -9.58 12.63
CA PRO A 108 -22.44 -10.04 13.24
C PRO A 108 -22.18 -11.51 12.91
N GLN A 109 -20.91 -11.83 12.69
CA GLN A 109 -20.46 -13.18 12.38
C GLN A 109 -20.05 -13.91 13.67
N ILE A 110 -20.27 -15.23 13.72
CA ILE A 110 -19.79 -16.09 14.81
C ILE A 110 -18.28 -16.28 14.67
N GLU A 111 -17.82 -16.61 13.44
CA GLU A 111 -16.41 -16.66 13.10
C GLU A 111 -15.96 -15.33 12.51
N ALA A 112 -14.84 -14.80 13.00
CA ALA A 112 -14.31 -13.54 12.53
C ALA A 112 -14.05 -13.59 11.01
N PRO A 113 -14.47 -12.58 10.24
CA PRO A 113 -14.20 -12.50 8.82
C PRO A 113 -12.70 -12.36 8.57
N GLU A 114 -12.22 -13.00 7.51
CA GLU A 114 -10.84 -12.79 7.06
C GLU A 114 -10.76 -11.55 6.18
N ILE A 115 -9.99 -10.55 6.60
CA ILE A 115 -9.84 -9.27 5.90
C ILE A 115 -8.38 -9.08 5.52
N LYS A 116 -8.11 -8.94 4.22
CA LYS A 116 -6.74 -8.78 3.69
C LYS A 116 -6.66 -7.61 2.71
N ALA A 117 -5.68 -6.74 2.92
CA ALA A 117 -5.25 -5.76 1.93
C ALA A 117 -4.09 -6.34 1.11
N THR A 118 -4.18 -6.28 -0.21
CA THR A 118 -3.13 -6.75 -1.13
C THR A 118 -3.04 -5.81 -2.32
N GLY A 119 -2.00 -5.00 -2.36
CA GLY A 119 -1.81 -4.01 -3.41
C GLY A 119 -2.94 -2.97 -3.40
N LYS A 120 -3.69 -2.90 -4.48
CA LYS A 120 -4.82 -1.97 -4.68
C LYS A 120 -6.19 -2.62 -4.39
N ARG A 121 -6.22 -3.67 -3.57
CA ARG A 121 -7.44 -4.44 -3.31
C ARG A 121 -7.56 -4.85 -1.85
N ILE A 122 -8.77 -4.70 -1.30
CA ILE A 122 -9.20 -5.37 -0.08
C ILE A 122 -10.02 -6.60 -0.45
N THR A 123 -9.75 -7.71 0.20
CA THR A 123 -10.54 -8.93 0.13
C THR A 123 -11.13 -9.21 1.51
N VAL A 124 -12.45 -9.34 1.59
CA VAL A 124 -13.17 -9.77 2.78
C VAL A 124 -13.77 -11.14 2.49
N THR A 125 -13.50 -12.10 3.35
CA THR A 125 -14.07 -13.46 3.27
C THR A 125 -14.87 -13.72 4.53
N LEU A 126 -16.19 -13.84 4.39
CA LEU A 126 -17.09 -14.20 5.47
C LEU A 126 -16.96 -15.70 5.73
N GLN A 127 -16.80 -16.08 7.00
CA GLN A 127 -16.60 -17.49 7.38
C GLN A 127 -17.96 -18.18 7.55
N ASP A 128 -18.92 -17.50 8.14
CA ASP A 128 -20.24 -18.05 8.41
C ASP A 128 -21.05 -18.31 7.12
N LYS A 129 -22.04 -19.18 7.21
CA LYS A 129 -23.01 -19.35 6.15
C LYS A 129 -23.87 -18.10 6.01
N LEU A 130 -23.99 -17.58 4.79
CA LEU A 130 -24.84 -16.44 4.52
C LEU A 130 -26.32 -16.76 4.84
N GLN A 131 -26.97 -15.85 5.55
CA GLN A 131 -28.41 -15.93 5.84
C GLN A 131 -29.18 -15.56 4.56
N PRO A 132 -30.28 -16.23 4.24
CA PRO A 132 -31.09 -15.90 3.08
C PRO A 132 -31.83 -14.57 3.28
N ASN A 133 -32.14 -13.88 2.18
CA ASN A 133 -32.91 -12.64 2.17
C ASN A 133 -32.41 -11.62 3.19
N THR A 134 -31.09 -11.43 3.23
CA THR A 134 -30.43 -10.61 4.27
C THR A 134 -29.45 -9.63 3.62
N THR A 135 -29.57 -8.36 3.98
CA THR A 135 -28.60 -7.34 3.63
C THR A 135 -27.39 -7.42 4.55
N TYR A 136 -26.23 -7.56 3.97
CA TYR A 136 -24.93 -7.52 4.66
C TYR A 136 -24.28 -6.17 4.46
N THR A 137 -23.75 -5.63 5.55
CA THR A 137 -23.03 -4.36 5.57
C THR A 137 -21.65 -4.59 6.16
N ILE A 138 -20.61 -4.11 5.49
CA ILE A 138 -19.23 -4.15 5.94
C ILE A 138 -18.80 -2.69 6.12
N ASP A 139 -18.67 -2.26 7.35
CA ASP A 139 -18.23 -0.92 7.70
C ASP A 139 -16.73 -0.95 8.00
N PHE A 140 -15.96 -0.24 7.19
CA PHE A 140 -14.51 -0.10 7.36
C PHE A 140 -14.14 1.07 8.25
N SER A 141 -15.10 1.94 8.60
CA SER A 141 -14.83 3.17 9.35
C SER A 141 -13.67 3.95 8.73
N ASP A 142 -12.66 4.31 9.53
CA ASP A 142 -11.43 5.00 9.12
C ASP A 142 -10.23 4.05 8.97
N ALA A 143 -10.47 2.75 8.74
CA ALA A 143 -9.40 1.74 8.68
C ALA A 143 -8.59 1.76 7.39
N ILE A 144 -9.14 2.32 6.30
CA ILE A 144 -8.49 2.28 4.98
C ILE A 144 -7.65 3.54 4.79
N THR A 145 -6.36 3.35 4.58
CA THR A 145 -5.42 4.42 4.27
C THR A 145 -4.58 4.04 3.05
N ASP A 146 -4.00 5.03 2.34
CA ASP A 146 -2.99 4.72 1.36
C ASP A 146 -1.73 4.15 2.03
N ASN A 147 -0.93 3.42 1.25
CA ASN A 147 0.25 2.73 1.78
C ASN A 147 1.48 3.63 1.87
N ASN A 148 1.55 4.72 1.11
CA ASN A 148 2.74 5.57 1.02
C ASN A 148 2.71 6.69 2.05
N GLU A 149 1.73 7.57 1.97
CA GLU A 149 1.62 8.78 2.79
C GLU A 149 0.73 8.57 4.02
N GLY A 150 -0.18 7.57 3.99
CA GLY A 150 -1.11 7.27 5.08
C GLY A 150 -2.38 8.11 5.04
N ASN A 151 -2.73 8.71 3.89
CA ASN A 151 -3.96 9.49 3.74
C ASN A 151 -5.19 8.60 3.93
N PRO A 152 -6.11 8.93 4.83
CA PRO A 152 -7.29 8.12 5.08
C PRO A 152 -8.33 8.29 3.97
N LEU A 153 -8.95 7.17 3.54
CA LEU A 153 -10.13 7.19 2.69
C LEU A 153 -11.31 7.90 3.36
N GLY A 154 -11.36 7.87 4.68
CA GLY A 154 -12.51 8.27 5.47
C GLY A 154 -13.47 7.10 5.71
N ASN A 155 -14.66 7.41 6.22
CA ASN A 155 -15.65 6.38 6.52
C ASN A 155 -16.16 5.74 5.22
N TYR A 156 -15.94 4.46 5.06
CA TYR A 156 -16.41 3.69 3.91
C TYR A 156 -17.20 2.47 4.36
N THR A 157 -18.38 2.30 3.78
CA THR A 157 -19.28 1.19 4.05
C THR A 157 -19.65 0.52 2.73
N TYR A 158 -19.48 -0.79 2.65
CA TYR A 158 -19.90 -1.62 1.52
C TYR A 158 -21.09 -2.47 1.91
N SER A 159 -22.09 -2.62 1.02
CA SER A 159 -23.28 -3.44 1.26
C SER A 159 -23.64 -4.32 0.08
N PHE A 160 -24.28 -5.47 0.36
CA PHE A 160 -24.87 -6.37 -0.62
C PHE A 160 -26.02 -7.14 0.04
N SER A 161 -26.89 -7.78 -0.77
CA SER A 161 -27.96 -8.62 -0.27
C SER A 161 -27.89 -10.02 -0.86
N THR A 162 -28.27 -11.00 -0.04
CA THR A 162 -28.52 -12.39 -0.47
C THR A 162 -29.91 -12.59 -1.02
N GLY A 163 -30.80 -11.60 -0.87
CA GLY A 163 -32.14 -11.55 -1.44
C GLY A 163 -32.21 -10.61 -2.65
N ASP A 164 -33.41 -10.41 -3.15
CA ASP A 164 -33.73 -9.62 -4.34
C ASP A 164 -33.74 -8.10 -4.11
N HIS A 165 -33.61 -7.66 -2.86
CA HIS A 165 -33.58 -6.24 -2.49
C HIS A 165 -32.53 -5.92 -1.43
N ILE A 166 -32.19 -4.65 -1.33
CA ILE A 166 -31.33 -4.09 -0.26
C ILE A 166 -32.27 -3.42 0.75
N ASP A 167 -32.16 -3.80 2.01
CA ASP A 167 -32.84 -3.10 3.09
C ASP A 167 -32.28 -1.67 3.22
N THR A 168 -33.17 -0.72 3.39
CA THR A 168 -32.82 0.72 3.48
C THR A 168 -33.16 1.32 4.84
N LEU A 169 -33.61 0.51 5.77
CA LEU A 169 -33.88 0.95 7.13
C LEU A 169 -32.59 1.34 7.82
N GLU A 170 -32.63 2.41 8.58
CA GLU A 170 -31.48 2.94 9.30
C GLU A 170 -31.89 3.36 10.72
N VAL A 171 -31.05 2.97 11.68
CA VAL A 171 -31.09 3.48 13.04
C VAL A 171 -29.76 4.17 13.32
N ALA A 172 -29.78 5.45 13.62
CA ALA A 172 -28.58 6.24 13.87
C ALA A 172 -28.70 7.01 15.19
N GLY A 173 -27.56 7.33 15.80
CA GLY A 173 -27.53 8.08 17.05
C GLY A 173 -26.10 8.43 17.47
N TYR A 174 -26.00 8.96 18.70
CA TYR A 174 -24.72 9.34 19.30
C TYR A 174 -24.54 8.68 20.66
N VAL A 175 -23.32 8.23 20.91
CA VAL A 175 -22.90 7.76 22.23
C VAL A 175 -21.99 8.84 22.82
N LEU A 176 -22.42 9.38 23.96
CA LEU A 176 -21.73 10.46 24.66
C LEU A 176 -21.40 10.00 26.08
N GLU A 177 -20.31 10.50 26.63
CA GLU A 177 -19.97 10.32 28.04
C GLU A 177 -21.02 11.00 28.91
N ALA A 178 -21.49 10.32 29.93
CA ALA A 178 -22.59 10.84 30.78
C ALA A 178 -22.17 12.05 31.62
N GLU A 179 -20.89 12.17 31.96
CA GLU A 179 -20.38 13.22 32.84
C GLU A 179 -20.20 14.57 32.14
N ASN A 180 -19.67 14.56 30.91
CA ASN A 180 -19.23 15.77 30.20
C ASN A 180 -19.83 15.92 28.78
N LEU A 181 -20.63 14.94 28.32
CA LEU A 181 -21.23 14.86 26.98
C LEU A 181 -20.19 14.81 25.85
N GLU A 182 -18.97 14.38 26.13
CA GLU A 182 -17.97 14.18 25.10
C GLU A 182 -18.27 12.93 24.24
N PRO A 183 -17.97 12.96 22.92
CA PRO A 183 -18.19 11.82 22.04
C PRO A 183 -17.33 10.61 22.42
N VAL A 184 -17.95 9.43 22.49
CA VAL A 184 -17.23 8.17 22.79
C VAL A 184 -17.02 7.38 21.51
N LYS A 185 -15.76 7.27 21.07
CA LYS A 185 -15.36 6.52 19.88
C LYS A 185 -15.22 5.02 20.20
N GLY A 186 -15.55 4.17 19.22
CA GLY A 186 -15.22 2.75 19.23
C GLY A 186 -16.18 1.87 20.02
N ILE A 187 -17.31 2.42 20.49
CA ILE A 187 -18.35 1.64 21.19
C ILE A 187 -19.13 0.80 20.19
N LEU A 188 -19.27 -0.49 20.48
CA LEU A 188 -20.10 -1.39 19.71
C LEU A 188 -21.56 -1.22 20.11
N VAL A 189 -22.42 -0.87 19.15
CA VAL A 189 -23.86 -0.67 19.33
C VAL A 189 -24.60 -1.81 18.63
N GLY A 190 -25.38 -2.57 19.39
CA GLY A 190 -26.12 -3.73 18.90
C GLY A 190 -27.62 -3.50 18.89
N LEU A 191 -28.27 -3.92 17.80
CA LEU A 191 -29.73 -3.96 17.68
C LEU A 191 -30.23 -5.38 17.97
N TYR A 192 -31.26 -5.49 18.80
CA TYR A 192 -31.93 -6.73 19.15
C TYR A 192 -33.41 -6.69 18.73
N SER A 193 -33.94 -7.83 18.31
CA SER A 193 -35.35 -7.95 17.90
C SER A 193 -36.29 -8.04 19.12
N ASN A 194 -35.77 -8.41 20.27
CA ASN A 194 -36.54 -8.59 21.51
C ASN A 194 -36.43 -7.38 22.41
N GLN A 195 -37.54 -6.88 22.91
CA GLN A 195 -37.64 -5.70 23.78
C GLN A 195 -37.35 -5.98 25.28
N ASN A 196 -37.08 -7.23 25.66
CA ASN A 196 -36.75 -7.56 27.03
C ASN A 196 -35.39 -7.04 27.41
N ASP A 197 -35.26 -6.42 28.59
CA ASP A 197 -34.00 -5.86 29.11
C ASP A 197 -32.85 -6.88 29.22
N THR A 198 -33.17 -8.18 29.26
CA THR A 198 -32.19 -9.28 29.30
C THR A 198 -31.88 -9.87 27.93
N ALA A 199 -32.39 -9.30 26.82
CA ALA A 199 -32.18 -9.82 25.48
C ALA A 199 -30.67 -9.91 25.14
N PHE A 200 -29.89 -8.88 25.51
CA PHE A 200 -28.46 -8.83 25.24
C PHE A 200 -27.66 -9.97 25.89
N GLN A 201 -28.20 -10.61 26.94
CA GLN A 201 -27.53 -11.75 27.61
C GLN A 201 -27.88 -13.10 26.96
N LYS A 202 -29.00 -13.20 26.25
CA LYS A 202 -29.59 -14.47 25.83
C LYS A 202 -29.72 -14.63 24.32
N GLN A 203 -29.65 -13.54 23.58
CA GLN A 203 -29.89 -13.54 22.14
C GLN A 203 -28.70 -12.89 21.40
N PRO A 204 -28.38 -13.38 20.21
CA PRO A 204 -27.41 -12.70 19.34
C PRO A 204 -27.97 -11.35 18.89
N MET A 205 -27.08 -10.41 18.62
CA MET A 205 -27.42 -9.14 17.98
C MET A 205 -27.95 -9.40 16.57
N LEU A 206 -29.05 -8.74 16.20
CA LEU A 206 -29.59 -8.76 14.85
C LEU A 206 -28.71 -7.96 13.89
N ARG A 207 -28.29 -6.78 14.34
CA ARG A 207 -27.42 -5.85 13.61
C ARG A 207 -26.43 -5.21 14.56
N VAL A 208 -25.35 -4.70 13.99
CA VAL A 208 -24.27 -4.09 14.79
C VAL A 208 -23.62 -2.97 14.02
N SER A 209 -23.20 -1.93 14.73
CA SER A 209 -22.35 -0.84 14.23
C SER A 209 -21.39 -0.38 15.32
N ARG A 210 -20.42 0.44 14.96
CA ARG A 210 -19.44 1.01 15.89
C ARG A 210 -19.46 2.53 15.81
N THR A 211 -19.27 3.21 16.95
CA THR A 211 -19.22 4.68 16.98
C THR A 211 -17.94 5.21 16.35
N ASP A 212 -18.08 6.24 15.52
CA ASP A 212 -16.98 6.99 14.91
C ASP A 212 -16.30 7.96 15.91
N SER A 213 -15.36 8.77 15.41
CA SER A 213 -14.65 9.77 16.24
C SER A 213 -15.54 10.85 16.84
N ARG A 214 -16.77 11.00 16.33
CA ARG A 214 -17.78 11.94 16.83
C ARG A 214 -18.82 11.26 17.73
N GLY A 215 -18.58 9.99 18.10
CA GLY A 215 -19.52 9.19 18.85
C GLY A 215 -20.76 8.77 18.06
N HIS A 216 -20.81 9.03 16.75
CA HIS A 216 -21.94 8.72 15.89
C HIS A 216 -21.89 7.26 15.45
N PHE A 217 -23.04 6.58 15.47
CA PHE A 217 -23.24 5.26 14.87
C PHE A 217 -24.42 5.28 13.89
N SER A 218 -24.36 4.40 12.90
CA SER A 218 -25.44 4.15 11.95
C SER A 218 -25.52 2.65 11.70
N ILE A 219 -26.65 2.05 12.03
CA ILE A 219 -26.98 0.65 11.78
C ILE A 219 -27.92 0.60 10.58
N ARG A 220 -27.52 -0.07 9.52
CA ARG A 220 -28.26 -0.20 8.25
C ARG A 220 -28.55 -1.65 7.92
N GLY A 221 -29.67 -1.88 7.22
CA GLY A 221 -30.05 -3.19 6.69
C GLY A 221 -31.07 -3.97 7.48
#